data_e77efc1954024cac2d3e7be48572499d
#
_entry.id   e77efc1954024cac2d3e7be48572499d
#
_cell.length_a   1.000
_cell.length_b   1.000
_cell.length_c   1.000
_cell.angle_alpha   90.00
_cell.angle_beta   90.00
_cell.angle_gamma   90.00
#
_symmetry.space_group_name_H-M   'P 1'
#
loop_
_entity.id
_entity.type
_entity.pdbx_description
1 polymer ?
#
loop_
_entity_poly.entity_id
_entity_poly.type
_entity_poly.pdbx_seq_one_letter_code
_entity_poly.pdbx_strand_id
1 'polypeptide(L)'
;NRIAQLRMQKNVSARDMSLSLGQNNSYINQIENKKALPSLQGLFYICEYFGITPQQFFDDGSAYPVQLADLVEDMKKLDAASLEHIAAIVKEMVGNK
;
A
#
# COMPACT_ATOMS: atom_id res chain seq x y z
N ASN A 1 3.64 5.12 10.07
CA ASN A 1 3.74 4.97 8.62
C ASN A 1 4.06 3.52 8.25
N ARG A 2 3.32 2.97 7.30
CA ARG A 2 3.43 1.56 6.92
C ARG A 2 4.82 1.20 6.37
N ILE A 3 5.36 2.06 5.51
CA ILE A 3 6.69 1.81 4.94
C ILE A 3 7.76 1.81 6.05
N ALA A 4 7.70 2.78 6.94
CA ALA A 4 8.64 2.85 8.05
C ALA A 4 8.54 1.61 8.94
N GLN A 5 7.32 1.15 9.21
CA GLN A 5 7.08 -0.04 10.01
C GLN A 5 7.70 -1.28 9.38
N LEU A 6 7.46 -1.49 8.09
CA LEU A 6 8.01 -2.64 7.36
C LEU A 6 9.53 -2.54 7.24
N ARG A 7 10.05 -1.34 7.04
CA ARG A 7 11.47 -1.09 6.94
C ARG A 7 12.17 -1.43 8.25
N MET A 8 11.58 -1.03 9.37
CA MET A 8 12.11 -1.36 10.69
C MET A 8 12.11 -2.87 10.93
N GLN A 9 11.07 -3.56 10.52
CA GLN A 9 11.00 -5.02 10.64
C GLN A 9 12.10 -5.70 9.82
N LYS A 10 12.45 -5.13 8.67
CA LYS A 10 13.51 -5.65 7.81
C LYS A 10 14.89 -5.14 8.25
N ASN A 11 14.93 -4.20 9.16
CA ASN A 11 16.16 -3.60 9.71
C ASN A 11 17.02 -2.94 8.62
N VAL A 12 16.39 -2.12 7.79
CA VAL A 12 17.07 -1.36 6.74
C VAL A 12 16.78 0.12 6.90
N SER A 13 17.71 0.97 6.49
CA SER A 13 17.53 2.41 6.50
C SER A 13 16.70 2.85 5.28
N ALA A 14 16.06 4.03 5.37
CA ALA A 14 15.33 4.60 4.26
C ALA A 14 16.27 4.84 3.07
N ARG A 15 17.49 5.25 3.34
CA ARG A 15 18.50 5.46 2.30
C ARG A 15 18.85 4.17 1.58
N ASP A 16 19.15 3.11 2.33
CA ASP A 16 19.53 1.82 1.75
C ASP A 16 18.40 1.24 0.92
N MET A 17 17.17 1.33 1.42
CA MET A 17 15.99 0.88 0.66
C MET A 17 15.84 1.66 -0.64
N SER A 18 15.98 3.00 -0.57
CA SER A 18 15.88 3.86 -1.75
C SER A 18 16.87 3.44 -2.83
N LEU A 19 18.13 3.22 -2.44
CA LEU A 19 19.18 2.81 -3.37
C LEU A 19 18.91 1.41 -3.94
N SER A 20 18.43 0.50 -3.11
CA SER A 20 18.08 -0.87 -3.56
C SER A 20 16.95 -0.85 -4.60
N LEU A 21 16.06 0.14 -4.52
CA LEU A 21 14.98 0.32 -5.49
C LEU A 21 15.42 1.05 -6.76
N GLY A 22 16.71 1.41 -6.86
CA GLY A 22 17.22 2.14 -8.01
C GLY A 22 16.83 3.61 -8.03
N GLN A 23 16.46 4.16 -6.86
CA GLN A 23 16.03 5.54 -6.71
C GLN A 23 17.13 6.38 -6.06
N ASN A 24 16.93 7.70 -6.00
CA ASN A 24 17.86 8.55 -5.26
C ASN A 24 17.73 8.26 -3.75
N ASN A 25 18.73 8.69 -2.98
CA ASN A 25 18.85 8.31 -1.57
C ASN A 25 17.76 8.88 -0.65
N SER A 26 16.99 9.85 -1.11
CA SER A 26 15.92 10.46 -0.31
C SER A 26 14.52 9.98 -0.70
N TYR A 27 14.40 9.06 -1.66
CA TYR A 27 13.12 8.64 -2.23
C TYR A 27 12.14 8.13 -1.15
N ILE A 28 12.57 7.17 -0.36
CA ILE A 28 11.72 6.57 0.68
C ILE A 28 11.42 7.57 1.79
N ASN A 29 12.43 8.36 2.20
CA ASN A 29 12.24 9.38 3.22
C ASN A 29 11.16 10.39 2.81
N GLN A 30 11.15 10.81 1.56
CA GLN A 30 10.13 11.75 1.06
C GLN A 30 8.74 11.12 1.10
N ILE A 31 8.62 9.85 0.76
CA ILE A 31 7.33 9.16 0.81
C ILE A 31 6.86 9.01 2.25
N GLU A 32 7.75 8.60 3.17
CA GLU A 32 7.42 8.44 4.58
C GLU A 32 6.97 9.76 5.21
N ASN A 33 7.54 10.87 4.77
CA ASN A 33 7.20 12.20 5.27
C ASN A 33 6.07 12.87 4.50
N LYS A 34 5.39 12.14 3.63
CA LYS A 34 4.24 12.62 2.84
C LYS A 34 4.58 13.78 1.92
N LYS A 35 5.85 13.91 1.53
CA LYS A 35 6.30 14.94 0.60
C LYS A 35 6.23 14.48 -0.85
N ALA A 36 6.07 13.17 -1.07
CA ALA A 36 5.94 12.59 -2.39
C ALA A 36 5.05 11.35 -2.30
N LEU A 37 4.41 11.01 -3.40
CA LEU A 37 3.64 9.78 -3.54
C LEU A 37 4.36 8.89 -4.55
N PRO A 38 4.45 7.58 -4.31
CA PRO A 38 4.99 6.68 -5.31
C PRO A 38 4.02 6.56 -6.49
N SER A 39 4.55 6.29 -7.67
CA SER A 39 3.73 5.88 -8.80
C SER A 39 3.15 4.49 -8.49
N LEU A 40 2.15 4.06 -9.25
CA LEU A 40 1.59 2.72 -9.08
C LEU A 40 2.67 1.66 -9.24
N GLN A 41 3.53 1.80 -10.25
CA GLN A 41 4.63 0.87 -10.46
C GLN A 41 5.64 0.93 -9.31
N GLY A 42 5.91 2.13 -8.80
CA GLY A 42 6.78 2.31 -7.63
C GLY A 42 6.23 1.59 -6.42
N LEU A 43 4.92 1.64 -6.20
CA LEU A 43 4.28 0.92 -5.11
C LEU A 43 4.47 -0.59 -5.25
N PHE A 44 4.33 -1.14 -6.47
CA PHE A 44 4.56 -2.56 -6.70
C PHE A 44 6.01 -2.95 -6.42
N TYR A 45 6.97 -2.11 -6.77
CA TYR A 45 8.38 -2.35 -6.46
C TYR A 45 8.63 -2.33 -4.96
N ILE A 46 7.98 -1.43 -4.22
CA ILE A 46 8.07 -1.39 -2.76
C ILE A 46 7.55 -2.69 -2.17
N CYS A 47 6.39 -3.15 -2.62
CA CYS A 47 5.82 -4.41 -2.16
C CYS A 47 6.74 -5.60 -2.47
N GLU A 48 7.29 -5.64 -3.68
CA GLU A 48 8.22 -6.68 -4.08
C GLU A 48 9.48 -6.67 -3.21
N TYR A 49 10.00 -5.48 -2.89
CA TYR A 49 11.15 -5.33 -2.01
C TYR A 49 10.92 -5.97 -0.65
N PHE A 50 9.72 -5.79 -0.10
CA PHE A 50 9.36 -6.38 1.20
C PHE A 50 8.88 -7.82 1.09
N GLY A 51 8.69 -8.36 -0.11
CA GLY A 51 8.18 -9.72 -0.31
C GLY A 51 6.73 -9.87 0.09
N ILE A 52 5.93 -8.83 -0.07
CA ILE A 52 4.51 -8.83 0.29
C ILE A 52 3.66 -8.41 -0.90
N THR A 53 2.37 -8.72 -0.83
CA THR A 53 1.41 -8.26 -1.83
C THR A 53 0.95 -6.83 -1.50
N PRO A 54 0.41 -6.09 -2.48
CA PRO A 54 -0.21 -4.80 -2.20
C PRO A 54 -1.30 -4.88 -1.12
N GLN A 55 -2.07 -5.97 -1.11
CA GLN A 55 -3.08 -6.19 -0.08
C GLN A 55 -2.45 -6.25 1.31
N GLN A 56 -1.40 -7.02 1.45
CA GLN A 56 -0.68 -7.13 2.72
C GLN A 56 -0.05 -5.80 3.12
N PHE A 57 0.42 -5.04 2.15
CA PHE A 57 0.99 -3.72 2.40
C PHE A 57 -0.04 -2.79 3.05
N PHE A 58 -1.28 -2.79 2.56
CA PHE A 58 -2.32 -1.91 3.08
C PHE A 58 -3.03 -2.45 4.32
N ASP A 59 -2.76 -3.70 4.69
CA ASP A 59 -3.35 -4.33 5.89
C ASP A 59 -2.41 -4.14 7.08
N ASP A 60 -2.39 -2.93 7.60
CA ASP A 60 -1.44 -2.51 8.64
C ASP A 60 -2.05 -2.47 10.03
N GLY A 61 -2.82 -3.47 10.37
CA GLY A 61 -3.44 -3.55 11.69
C GLY A 61 -4.93 -3.28 11.67
N SER A 62 -5.57 -3.60 10.54
CA SER A 62 -7.03 -3.54 10.46
C SER A 62 -7.66 -4.36 11.58
N ALA A 63 -8.75 -3.84 12.16
CA ALA A 63 -9.53 -4.56 13.16
C ALA A 63 -10.23 -5.80 12.56
N TYR A 64 -10.34 -5.88 11.23
CA TYR A 64 -11.08 -6.92 10.53
C TYR A 64 -10.24 -7.53 9.39
N PRO A 65 -9.06 -8.08 9.68
CA PRO A 65 -8.16 -8.52 8.60
C PRO A 65 -8.73 -9.65 7.75
N VAL A 66 -9.47 -10.59 8.36
CA VAL A 66 -10.05 -11.71 7.61
C VAL A 66 -11.18 -11.21 6.71
N GLN A 67 -12.07 -10.41 7.25
CA GLN A 67 -13.19 -9.85 6.47
C GLN A 67 -12.67 -8.97 5.32
N LEU A 68 -11.64 -8.18 5.58
CA LEU A 68 -11.06 -7.33 4.56
C LEU A 68 -10.40 -8.15 3.44
N ALA A 69 -9.66 -9.19 3.80
CA ALA A 69 -9.03 -10.07 2.83
C ALA A 69 -10.08 -10.77 1.95
N ASP A 70 -11.14 -11.29 2.57
CA ASP A 70 -12.23 -11.97 1.85
C ASP A 70 -12.93 -11.00 0.90
N LEU A 71 -13.18 -9.78 1.36
CA LEU A 71 -13.82 -8.76 0.55
C LEU A 71 -12.97 -8.39 -0.67
N VAL A 72 -11.66 -8.24 -0.50
CA VAL A 72 -10.76 -7.96 -1.60
C VAL A 72 -10.78 -9.10 -2.63
N GLU A 73 -10.74 -10.34 -2.17
CA GLU A 73 -10.80 -11.50 -3.06
C GLU A 73 -12.10 -11.52 -3.87
N ASP A 74 -13.23 -11.23 -3.23
CA ASP A 74 -14.51 -11.15 -3.91
C ASP A 74 -14.55 -10.00 -4.92
N MET A 75 -13.99 -8.85 -4.57
CA MET A 75 -13.94 -7.69 -5.47
C MET A 75 -13.12 -7.97 -6.73
N LYS A 76 -12.09 -8.81 -6.64
CA LYS A 76 -11.28 -9.18 -7.79
C LYS A 76 -12.09 -9.94 -8.86
N LYS A 77 -13.22 -10.50 -8.48
CA LYS A 77 -14.09 -11.27 -9.39
C LYS A 77 -15.11 -10.39 -10.11
N LEU A 78 -15.19 -9.11 -9.74
CA LEU A 78 -16.16 -8.18 -10.33
C LEU A 78 -15.64 -7.64 -11.66
N ASP A 79 -16.58 -7.30 -12.55
CA ASP A 79 -16.24 -6.54 -13.75
C ASP A 79 -15.92 -5.08 -13.41
N ALA A 80 -15.41 -4.35 -14.39
CA ALA A 80 -14.98 -2.96 -14.18
C ALA A 80 -16.13 -2.06 -13.73
N ALA A 81 -17.30 -2.23 -14.31
CA ALA A 81 -18.47 -1.40 -13.99
C ALA A 81 -18.95 -1.64 -12.56
N SER A 82 -19.04 -2.90 -12.15
CA SER A 82 -19.43 -3.25 -10.78
C SER A 82 -18.39 -2.76 -9.76
N LEU A 83 -17.11 -2.89 -10.09
CA LEU A 83 -16.04 -2.44 -9.21
C LEU A 83 -16.08 -0.92 -9.01
N GLU A 84 -16.32 -0.15 -10.08
CA GLU A 84 -16.50 1.30 -9.97
C GLU A 84 -17.68 1.66 -9.09
N HIS A 85 -18.79 0.95 -9.22
CA HIS A 85 -19.98 1.17 -8.42
C HIS A 85 -19.69 0.93 -6.93
N ILE A 86 -19.03 -0.18 -6.61
CA ILE A 86 -18.64 -0.50 -5.24
C ILE A 86 -17.66 0.57 -4.70
N ALA A 87 -16.69 0.98 -5.51
CA ALA A 87 -15.72 2.00 -5.12
C ALA A 87 -16.43 3.32 -4.77
N ALA A 88 -17.46 3.71 -5.54
CA ALA A 88 -18.23 4.92 -5.27
C ALA A 88 -18.96 4.83 -3.93
N ILE A 89 -19.59 3.68 -3.63
CA ILE A 89 -20.28 3.45 -2.37
C ILE A 89 -19.30 3.54 -1.20
N VAL A 90 -18.16 2.86 -1.29
CA VAL A 90 -17.16 2.88 -0.23
C VAL A 90 -16.64 4.29 0.00
N LYS A 91 -16.38 5.02 -1.07
CA LYS A 91 -15.87 6.39 -0.98
C LYS A 91 -16.88 7.31 -0.29
N GLU A 92 -18.17 7.14 -0.59
CA GLU A 92 -19.24 7.90 0.06
C GLU A 92 -19.30 7.58 1.55
N MET A 93 -19.22 6.31 1.92
CA MET A 93 -19.23 5.90 3.32
C MET A 93 -18.04 6.46 4.10
N VAL A 94 -16.86 6.44 3.50
CA VAL A 94 -15.64 6.99 4.12
C VAL A 94 -15.75 8.51 4.21
N GLY A 95 -16.27 9.16 3.18
CA GLY A 95 -16.37 10.62 3.12
C GLY A 95 -17.39 11.21 4.07
N ASN A 96 -18.28 10.40 4.62
CA ASN A 96 -19.34 10.85 5.53
C ASN A 96 -18.91 10.86 7.00
N LYS A 97 -17.63 10.74 7.26
CA LYS A 97 -17.11 10.76 8.64
C LYS A 97 -16.81 12.19 9.10
#